data_b810bc569e9245ea687b1bafc0bc6841
#
_entry.id   b810bc569e9245ea687b1bafc0bc6841
#
_cell.length_a   1.000
_cell.length_b   1.000
_cell.length_c   1.000
_cell.angle_alpha   90.00
_cell.angle_beta   90.00
_cell.angle_gamma   90.00
#
_symmetry.space_group_name_H-M   'P 1'
#
loop_
_entity.id
_entity.type
_entity.pdbx_description
1 polymer ?
#
loop_
_entity_poly.entity_id
_entity_poly.type
_entity_poly.pdbx_seq_one_letter_code
_entity_poly.pdbx_strand_id
1 'polypeptide(L)'
;MKRIIISLSLLLCVGVFQSSFGQDRTDVRIENDVFSVSYNETLEQPNWVEYEVRNITKKFERGSMDFYTPKNVYTSDNNDYKNNVWDKGHMAPAAAFTDTKENLKTTFSYLNCSLQFDKLNRGAWRELEAQERVWAKRYGTLKVRIVLHFEKDHLILPTGGHVPNGYWKHITFPNGNKECFYFPNSTPTKHWSEYEIVCQVRRAKTII
;
A
#
# COMPACT_ATOMS: atom_id res chain seq x y z
N MET A 1 67.15 46.13 16.58
CA MET A 1 65.82 45.88 17.13
C MET A 1 64.92 45.34 16.00
N LYS A 2 64.64 43.99 15.97
CA LYS A 2 63.76 43.35 14.98
C LYS A 2 62.35 43.29 15.54
N ARG A 3 61.42 43.96 14.85
CA ARG A 3 59.99 43.88 15.21
C ARG A 3 59.40 42.62 14.61
N ILE A 4 58.88 41.73 15.46
CA ILE A 4 58.14 40.53 15.09
C ILE A 4 56.64 40.94 14.93
N ILE A 5 56.12 40.81 13.72
CA ILE A 5 54.69 41.00 13.45
C ILE A 5 54.02 39.63 13.56
N ILE A 6 53.18 39.45 14.59
CA ILE A 6 52.36 38.26 14.76
C ILE A 6 51.06 38.50 14.00
N SER A 7 50.89 37.80 12.89
CA SER A 7 49.64 37.80 12.12
C SER A 7 48.65 36.80 12.77
N LEU A 8 47.58 37.32 13.32
CA LEU A 8 46.51 36.54 13.94
C LEU A 8 45.49 36.18 12.85
N SER A 9 45.57 34.95 12.32
CA SER A 9 44.60 34.43 11.35
C SER A 9 43.33 34.02 12.09
N LEU A 10 42.26 34.77 11.94
CA LEU A 10 40.93 34.46 12.45
C LEU A 10 40.29 33.42 11.51
N LEU A 11 40.25 32.15 11.95
CA LEU A 11 39.59 31.05 11.24
C LEU A 11 38.08 31.16 11.48
N LEU A 12 37.35 31.71 10.50
CA LEU A 12 35.89 31.74 10.54
C LEU A 12 35.35 30.34 10.23
N CYS A 13 34.98 29.56 11.25
CA CYS A 13 34.18 28.33 11.07
C CYS A 13 32.78 28.72 10.65
N VAL A 14 32.52 28.73 9.34
CA VAL A 14 31.14 28.74 8.82
C VAL A 14 30.55 27.38 9.07
N GLY A 15 29.77 27.26 10.13
CA GLY A 15 28.96 26.09 10.39
C GLY A 15 27.89 25.98 9.30
N VAL A 16 28.06 25.00 8.40
CA VAL A 16 27.00 24.61 7.45
C VAL A 16 25.91 23.94 8.27
N PHE A 17 24.86 24.70 8.60
CA PHE A 17 23.61 24.10 9.06
C PHE A 17 23.03 23.30 7.90
N GLN A 18 23.31 21.99 7.84
CA GLN A 18 22.52 21.05 7.06
C GLN A 18 21.16 20.98 7.75
N SER A 19 20.18 21.72 7.22
CA SER A 19 18.78 21.44 7.49
C SER A 19 18.48 20.06 6.92
N SER A 20 18.46 19.04 7.78
CA SER A 20 17.86 17.78 7.45
C SER A 20 16.36 18.07 7.24
N PHE A 21 15.95 18.21 5.98
CA PHE A 21 14.55 18.12 5.62
C PHE A 21 14.10 16.75 6.09
N GLY A 22 13.28 16.70 7.13
CA GLY A 22 12.66 15.47 7.60
C GLY A 22 11.98 14.81 6.42
N GLN A 23 12.25 13.52 6.20
CA GLN A 23 11.58 12.73 5.17
C GLN A 23 10.06 12.90 5.36
N ASP A 24 9.33 13.21 4.28
CA ASP A 24 7.87 13.26 4.34
C ASP A 24 7.33 11.87 4.67
N ARG A 25 6.84 11.69 5.89
CA ARG A 25 6.34 10.41 6.40
C ARG A 25 4.92 10.11 5.94
N THR A 26 4.31 10.99 5.14
CA THR A 26 2.99 10.76 4.52
C THR A 26 3.08 10.15 3.12
N ASP A 27 4.28 10.06 2.52
CA ASP A 27 4.53 9.43 1.20
C ASP A 27 5.85 8.65 1.20
N VAL A 28 5.96 7.64 2.04
CA VAL A 28 7.11 6.72 2.07
C VAL A 28 6.99 5.72 0.92
N ARG A 29 7.89 5.81 -0.07
CA ARG A 29 7.84 4.96 -1.26
C ARG A 29 8.77 3.77 -1.13
N ILE A 30 8.23 2.58 -1.38
CA ILE A 30 8.96 1.32 -1.33
C ILE A 30 8.56 0.50 -2.55
N GLU A 31 9.56 -0.12 -3.16
CA GLU A 31 9.41 -1.04 -4.28
C GLU A 31 10.12 -2.35 -3.95
N ASN A 32 9.50 -3.47 -4.30
CA ASN A 32 10.05 -4.82 -4.18
C ASN A 32 9.54 -5.70 -5.34
N ASP A 33 9.91 -6.99 -5.36
CA ASP A 33 9.56 -7.91 -6.45
C ASP A 33 8.06 -8.24 -6.56
N VAL A 34 7.25 -7.87 -5.57
CA VAL A 34 5.82 -8.20 -5.47
C VAL A 34 4.94 -6.97 -5.72
N PHE A 35 5.30 -5.83 -5.11
CA PHE A 35 4.51 -4.61 -5.20
C PHE A 35 5.36 -3.35 -5.03
N SER A 36 4.85 -2.25 -5.58
CA SER A 36 5.27 -0.89 -5.23
C SER A 36 4.19 -0.25 -4.34
N VAL A 37 4.59 0.52 -3.34
CA VAL A 37 3.69 1.16 -2.39
C VAL A 37 4.11 2.59 -2.10
N SER A 38 3.14 3.50 -1.97
CA SER A 38 3.25 4.74 -1.23
C SER A 38 2.55 4.53 0.12
N TYR A 39 3.30 4.59 1.20
CA TYR A 39 2.79 4.38 2.55
C TYR A 39 2.74 5.68 3.33
N ASN A 40 1.68 5.88 4.09
CA ASN A 40 1.46 7.02 4.96
C ASN A 40 1.56 6.59 6.42
N GLU A 41 2.65 6.95 7.08
CA GLU A 41 2.89 6.59 8.47
C GLU A 41 1.95 7.30 9.46
N THR A 42 1.42 8.47 9.07
CA THR A 42 0.43 9.19 9.88
C THR A 42 -0.91 8.47 9.89
N LEU A 43 -1.30 7.87 8.76
CA LEU A 43 -2.52 7.09 8.64
C LEU A 43 -2.32 5.63 9.07
N GLU A 44 -1.06 5.17 9.14
CA GLU A 44 -0.69 3.76 9.31
C GLU A 44 -1.30 2.87 8.22
N GLN A 45 -1.45 3.43 7.00
CA GLN A 45 -2.07 2.79 5.85
C GLN A 45 -1.33 3.13 4.56
N PRO A 46 -1.41 2.28 3.52
CA PRO A 46 -0.98 2.67 2.19
C PRO A 46 -1.82 3.86 1.66
N ASN A 47 -1.18 4.79 0.94
CA ASN A 47 -1.89 5.69 0.04
C ASN A 47 -2.36 4.92 -1.18
N TRP A 48 -1.46 4.10 -1.74
CA TRP A 48 -1.73 3.21 -2.86
C TRP A 48 -0.74 2.04 -2.89
N VAL A 49 -1.17 0.95 -3.54
CA VAL A 49 -0.33 -0.22 -3.85
C VAL A 49 -0.50 -0.56 -5.32
N GLU A 50 0.61 -0.86 -6.01
CA GLU A 50 0.64 -1.37 -7.39
C GLU A 50 1.30 -2.74 -7.44
N TYR A 51 0.74 -3.65 -8.23
CA TYR A 51 1.27 -4.99 -8.42
C TYR A 51 0.88 -5.57 -9.79
N GLU A 52 1.53 -6.67 -10.17
CA GLU A 52 1.18 -7.40 -11.37
C GLU A 52 0.57 -8.77 -11.03
N VAL A 53 -0.56 -9.09 -11.66
CA VAL A 53 -1.13 -10.44 -11.61
C VAL A 53 -0.67 -11.20 -12.84
N ARG A 54 0.07 -12.27 -12.63
CA ARG A 54 0.63 -13.12 -13.69
C ARG A 54 -0.03 -14.50 -13.68
N ASN A 55 0.00 -15.17 -14.83
CA ASN A 55 -0.35 -16.58 -14.87
C ASN A 55 0.81 -17.42 -14.28
N ILE A 56 0.73 -17.72 -13.01
CA ILE A 56 1.73 -18.50 -12.28
C ILE A 56 1.25 -19.90 -11.97
N THR A 57 2.21 -20.84 -11.81
CA THR A 57 1.92 -22.15 -11.22
C THR A 57 2.08 -22.04 -9.70
N LYS A 58 1.00 -22.34 -8.97
CA LYS A 58 1.03 -22.39 -7.51
C LYS A 58 2.03 -23.45 -7.03
N LYS A 59 2.99 -23.05 -6.20
CA LYS A 59 4.01 -23.93 -5.62
C LYS A 59 4.00 -23.93 -4.10
N PHE A 60 3.54 -22.84 -3.49
CA PHE A 60 3.61 -22.65 -2.05
C PHE A 60 2.24 -22.33 -1.46
N GLU A 61 2.03 -22.79 -0.22
CA GLU A 61 0.85 -22.53 0.58
C GLU A 61 1.18 -21.49 1.67
N ARG A 62 0.16 -20.72 2.08
CA ARG A 62 0.29 -19.76 3.16
C ARG A 62 0.81 -20.39 4.46
N GLY A 63 0.33 -21.59 4.80
CA GLY A 63 0.65 -22.23 6.08
C GLY A 63 0.33 -21.32 7.27
N SER A 64 1.29 -21.19 8.19
CA SER A 64 1.20 -20.34 9.38
C SER A 64 1.72 -18.91 9.17
N MET A 65 1.90 -18.45 7.93
CA MET A 65 2.37 -17.09 7.67
C MET A 65 1.38 -16.07 8.21
N ASP A 66 1.88 -15.09 8.95
CA ASP A 66 1.14 -13.92 9.42
C ASP A 66 1.87 -12.63 9.02
N PHE A 67 1.21 -11.50 9.17
CA PHE A 67 1.76 -10.20 8.83
C PHE A 67 2.93 -9.83 9.73
N TYR A 68 3.92 -9.16 9.14
CA TYR A 68 5.11 -8.67 9.82
C TYR A 68 5.30 -7.17 9.60
N THR A 69 5.84 -6.51 10.61
CA THR A 69 6.22 -5.10 10.56
C THR A 69 7.51 -4.92 9.75
N PRO A 70 7.53 -4.07 8.72
CA PRO A 70 8.74 -3.77 7.96
C PRO A 70 9.73 -2.96 8.82
N LYS A 71 11.02 -3.00 8.44
CA LYS A 71 12.02 -2.16 9.08
C LYS A 71 11.90 -0.72 8.56
N ASN A 72 12.17 0.27 9.43
CA ASN A 72 12.30 1.69 9.09
C ASN A 72 11.03 2.38 8.56
N VAL A 73 9.86 1.75 8.66
CA VAL A 73 8.56 2.34 8.35
C VAL A 73 7.62 2.06 9.51
N TYR A 74 7.00 3.11 10.01
CA TYR A 74 5.96 2.96 11.03
C TYR A 74 4.66 2.54 10.33
N THR A 75 4.10 1.40 10.72
CA THR A 75 2.91 0.82 10.10
C THR A 75 1.90 0.40 11.14
N SER A 76 0.66 0.14 10.71
CA SER A 76 -0.28 -0.66 11.51
C SER A 76 0.39 -1.96 11.99
N ASP A 77 -0.11 -2.49 13.08
CA ASP A 77 0.38 -3.72 13.68
C ASP A 77 -0.78 -4.66 14.11
N ASN A 78 -0.47 -5.73 14.82
CA ASN A 78 -1.48 -6.69 15.29
C ASN A 78 -2.53 -6.06 16.22
N ASN A 79 -2.25 -4.95 16.89
CA ASN A 79 -3.17 -4.35 17.86
C ASN A 79 -4.34 -3.66 17.15
N ASP A 80 -4.11 -3.11 15.94
CA ASP A 80 -5.14 -2.45 15.13
C ASP A 80 -6.25 -3.41 14.68
N TYR A 81 -5.96 -4.71 14.66
CA TYR A 81 -6.87 -5.76 14.17
C TYR A 81 -7.49 -6.62 15.27
N LYS A 82 -7.23 -6.29 16.55
CA LYS A 82 -7.77 -7.06 17.68
C LYS A 82 -9.15 -6.55 18.10
N ASN A 83 -10.06 -7.50 18.37
CA ASN A 83 -11.38 -7.24 18.94
C ASN A 83 -12.24 -6.23 18.17
N ASN A 84 -12.12 -6.23 16.86
CA ASN A 84 -12.90 -5.39 15.97
C ASN A 84 -13.29 -6.14 14.67
N VAL A 85 -13.90 -5.45 13.72
CA VAL A 85 -14.44 -6.02 12.47
C VAL A 85 -13.44 -5.92 11.30
N TRP A 86 -12.24 -5.41 11.52
CA TRP A 86 -11.27 -5.18 10.46
C TRP A 86 -10.38 -6.41 10.29
N ASP A 87 -10.36 -6.95 9.09
CA ASP A 87 -9.37 -7.94 8.68
C ASP A 87 -8.05 -7.26 8.28
N LYS A 88 -6.94 -7.98 8.42
CA LYS A 88 -5.68 -7.66 7.75
C LYS A 88 -5.86 -7.88 6.23
N GLY A 89 -6.47 -6.89 5.56
CA GLY A 89 -6.79 -6.96 4.14
C GLY A 89 -5.54 -6.79 3.29
N HIS A 90 -5.20 -7.81 2.48
CA HIS A 90 -4.14 -7.67 1.49
C HIS A 90 -4.54 -6.71 0.37
N MET A 91 -3.62 -5.83 -0.03
CA MET A 91 -3.79 -5.06 -1.26
C MET A 91 -3.29 -5.88 -2.46
N ALA A 92 -2.01 -6.28 -2.50
CA ALA A 92 -1.51 -7.30 -3.41
C ALA A 92 -1.84 -8.70 -2.83
N PRO A 93 -2.74 -9.49 -3.45
CA PRO A 93 -3.29 -10.70 -2.84
C PRO A 93 -2.28 -11.84 -2.78
N ALA A 94 -2.12 -12.49 -1.63
CA ALA A 94 -1.21 -13.60 -1.43
C ALA A 94 -1.39 -14.74 -2.47
N ALA A 95 -2.62 -14.99 -2.91
CA ALA A 95 -2.92 -16.04 -3.88
C ALA A 95 -2.37 -15.77 -5.30
N ALA A 96 -1.97 -14.53 -5.62
CA ALA A 96 -1.34 -14.18 -6.90
C ALA A 96 0.20 -14.33 -6.88
N PHE A 97 0.80 -14.64 -5.72
CA PHE A 97 2.26 -14.66 -5.51
C PHE A 97 2.71 -15.96 -4.83
N THR A 98 2.17 -17.11 -5.26
CA THR A 98 2.46 -18.43 -4.70
C THR A 98 3.53 -19.20 -5.48
N ASP A 99 4.22 -18.58 -6.41
CA ASP A 99 5.28 -19.14 -7.25
C ASP A 99 6.60 -19.33 -6.50
N THR A 100 6.92 -18.42 -5.57
CA THR A 100 8.05 -18.55 -4.64
C THR A 100 7.61 -18.30 -3.20
N LYS A 101 8.38 -18.85 -2.23
CA LYS A 101 8.11 -18.64 -0.81
C LYS A 101 8.38 -17.19 -0.39
N GLU A 102 9.38 -16.57 -1.01
CA GLU A 102 9.77 -15.18 -0.79
C GLU A 102 8.66 -14.22 -1.24
N ASN A 103 8.15 -14.39 -2.47
CA ASN A 103 7.06 -13.58 -3.00
C ASN A 103 5.82 -13.71 -2.11
N LEU A 104 5.43 -14.94 -1.79
CA LEU A 104 4.31 -15.20 -0.90
C LEU A 104 4.50 -14.53 0.47
N LYS A 105 5.70 -14.65 1.10
CA LYS A 105 6.02 -14.01 2.37
C LYS A 105 5.96 -12.48 2.27
N THR A 106 6.45 -11.90 1.18
CA THR A 106 6.46 -10.45 0.96
C THR A 106 5.05 -9.86 0.97
N THR A 107 4.04 -10.61 0.49
CA THR A 107 2.64 -10.15 0.56
C THR A 107 2.14 -9.93 1.98
N PHE A 108 2.73 -10.58 2.99
CA PHE A 108 2.37 -10.45 4.42
C PHE A 108 3.08 -9.28 5.14
N SER A 109 3.68 -8.33 4.41
CA SER A 109 4.13 -7.07 4.99
C SER A 109 2.95 -6.17 5.35
N TYR A 110 2.99 -5.49 6.51
CA TYR A 110 2.01 -4.44 6.83
C TYR A 110 2.01 -3.26 5.84
N LEU A 111 3.06 -3.09 5.02
CA LEU A 111 3.03 -2.17 3.88
C LEU A 111 1.96 -2.52 2.84
N ASN A 112 1.58 -3.77 2.77
CA ASN A 112 0.59 -4.33 1.84
C ASN A 112 -0.75 -4.64 2.54
N CYS A 113 -0.97 -4.09 3.73
CA CYS A 113 -2.11 -4.39 4.58
C CYS A 113 -2.97 -3.17 4.79
N SER A 114 -4.28 -3.35 4.81
CA SER A 114 -5.24 -2.30 5.15
C SER A 114 -6.29 -2.79 6.16
N LEU A 115 -6.83 -1.87 6.97
CA LEU A 115 -7.98 -2.08 7.84
C LEU A 115 -9.24 -2.27 6.98
N GLN A 116 -9.44 -3.49 6.48
CA GLN A 116 -10.51 -3.82 5.56
C GLN A 116 -11.66 -4.52 6.27
N PHE A 117 -12.90 -4.07 6.00
CA PHE A 117 -14.07 -4.70 6.59
C PHE A 117 -14.12 -6.19 6.25
N ASP A 118 -14.33 -7.04 7.24
CA ASP A 118 -14.19 -8.49 7.12
C ASP A 118 -15.08 -9.11 6.03
N LYS A 119 -16.35 -8.65 5.91
CA LYS A 119 -17.28 -9.15 4.88
C LYS A 119 -16.91 -8.66 3.48
N LEU A 120 -16.29 -7.47 3.35
CA LEU A 120 -15.74 -7.02 2.07
C LEU A 120 -14.54 -7.87 1.69
N ASN A 121 -13.56 -8.00 2.59
CA ASN A 121 -12.33 -8.75 2.36
C ASN A 121 -12.61 -10.22 1.98
N ARG A 122 -13.53 -10.87 2.72
CA ARG A 122 -13.85 -12.29 2.51
C ARG A 122 -14.93 -12.54 1.43
N GLY A 123 -15.58 -11.49 0.95
CA GLY A 123 -16.63 -11.51 -0.08
C GLY A 123 -16.19 -10.93 -1.42
N ALA A 124 -16.84 -9.86 -1.86
CA ALA A 124 -16.68 -9.26 -3.19
C ALA A 124 -15.23 -8.91 -3.56
N TRP A 125 -14.40 -8.49 -2.60
CA TRP A 125 -12.99 -8.22 -2.84
C TRP A 125 -12.23 -9.49 -3.25
N ARG A 126 -12.35 -10.58 -2.46
CA ARG A 126 -11.72 -11.87 -2.75
C ARG A 126 -12.22 -12.48 -4.07
N GLU A 127 -13.51 -12.26 -4.41
CA GLU A 127 -14.08 -12.74 -5.67
C GLU A 127 -13.47 -12.03 -6.88
N LEU A 128 -13.30 -10.70 -6.82
CA LEU A 128 -12.60 -9.95 -7.86
C LEU A 128 -11.13 -10.39 -7.98
N GLU A 129 -10.43 -10.60 -6.87
CA GLU A 129 -9.05 -11.13 -6.90
C GLU A 129 -8.98 -12.52 -7.55
N ALA A 130 -9.98 -13.36 -7.36
CA ALA A 130 -10.06 -14.65 -8.06
C ALA A 130 -10.27 -14.44 -9.57
N GLN A 131 -11.11 -13.48 -9.95
CA GLN A 131 -11.34 -13.12 -11.34
C GLN A 131 -10.10 -12.49 -12.00
N GLU A 132 -9.32 -11.68 -11.29
CA GLU A 132 -8.02 -11.17 -11.77
C GLU A 132 -7.09 -12.30 -12.19
N ARG A 133 -6.99 -13.38 -11.41
CA ARG A 133 -6.17 -14.55 -11.77
C ARG A 133 -6.72 -15.30 -12.99
N VAL A 134 -8.04 -15.36 -13.16
CA VAL A 134 -8.68 -15.92 -14.38
C VAL A 134 -8.34 -15.05 -15.59
N TRP A 135 -8.44 -13.74 -15.47
CA TRP A 135 -8.08 -12.80 -16.54
C TRP A 135 -6.59 -12.85 -16.88
N ALA A 136 -5.71 -12.92 -15.87
CA ALA A 136 -4.27 -13.06 -16.11
C ALA A 136 -3.92 -14.34 -16.87
N LYS A 137 -4.61 -15.44 -16.57
CA LYS A 137 -4.46 -16.69 -17.31
C LYS A 137 -4.94 -16.59 -18.78
N ARG A 138 -6.02 -15.83 -19.01
CA ARG A 138 -6.65 -15.71 -20.33
C ARG A 138 -6.00 -14.67 -21.20
N TYR A 139 -5.62 -13.54 -20.67
CA TYR A 139 -5.23 -12.34 -21.40
C TYR A 139 -3.75 -11.98 -21.23
N GLY A 140 -3.05 -12.57 -20.28
CA GLY A 140 -1.67 -12.23 -19.90
C GLY A 140 -1.61 -11.35 -18.66
N THR A 141 -0.42 -10.81 -18.37
CA THR A 141 -0.15 -10.05 -17.15
C THR A 141 -1.04 -8.81 -17.03
N LEU A 142 -1.74 -8.70 -15.90
CA LEU A 142 -2.52 -7.52 -15.54
C LEU A 142 -1.66 -6.60 -14.66
N LYS A 143 -1.81 -5.29 -14.83
CA LYS A 143 -1.31 -4.29 -13.89
C LYS A 143 -2.47 -3.79 -13.03
N VAL A 144 -2.32 -3.89 -11.72
CA VAL A 144 -3.36 -3.50 -10.77
C VAL A 144 -2.82 -2.37 -9.90
N ARG A 145 -3.62 -1.31 -9.73
CA ARG A 145 -3.37 -0.23 -8.80
C ARG A 145 -4.57 -0.09 -7.87
N ILE A 146 -4.30 -0.12 -6.57
CA ILE A 146 -5.29 0.14 -5.52
C ILE A 146 -4.93 1.47 -4.88
N VAL A 147 -5.92 2.35 -4.73
CA VAL A 147 -5.79 3.62 -4.02
C VAL A 147 -6.77 3.61 -2.87
N LEU A 148 -6.29 3.84 -1.65
CA LEU A 148 -7.14 3.93 -0.49
C LEU A 148 -7.83 5.30 -0.46
N HIS A 149 -9.10 5.31 -0.12
CA HIS A 149 -9.92 6.52 -0.05
C HIS A 149 -10.22 6.85 1.40
N PHE A 150 -9.83 8.04 1.82
CA PHE A 150 -10.12 8.60 3.14
C PHE A 150 -10.96 9.87 2.97
N GLU A 151 -12.09 9.92 3.67
CA GLU A 151 -12.88 11.14 3.83
C GLU A 151 -12.34 11.94 5.03
N LYS A 152 -12.75 13.20 5.15
CA LYS A 152 -12.23 14.07 6.20
C LYS A 152 -12.55 13.56 7.62
N ASP A 153 -13.67 12.86 7.78
CA ASP A 153 -14.22 12.35 9.04
C ASP A 153 -14.13 10.81 9.13
N HIS A 154 -13.12 10.21 8.46
CA HIS A 154 -12.91 8.77 8.54
C HIS A 154 -12.60 8.29 9.97
N LEU A 155 -12.92 7.05 10.26
CA LEU A 155 -12.70 6.44 11.57
C LEU A 155 -11.19 6.32 11.86
N ILE A 156 -10.80 6.73 13.07
CA ILE A 156 -9.48 6.50 13.64
C ILE A 156 -9.65 5.53 14.81
N LEU A 157 -8.90 4.43 14.82
CA LEU A 157 -8.92 3.47 15.91
C LEU A 157 -8.21 4.04 17.15
N PRO A 158 -8.57 3.61 18.36
CA PRO A 158 -7.86 4.00 19.58
C PRO A 158 -6.37 3.64 19.57
N THR A 159 -5.96 2.68 18.74
CA THR A 159 -4.58 2.25 18.53
C THR A 159 -3.77 3.16 17.60
N GLY A 160 -4.42 4.05 16.85
CA GLY A 160 -3.80 4.99 15.91
C GLY A 160 -4.13 4.72 14.46
N GLY A 161 -4.44 3.47 14.09
CA GLY A 161 -4.71 3.10 12.70
C GLY A 161 -5.94 3.80 12.12
N HIS A 162 -5.81 4.40 10.95
CA HIS A 162 -6.88 5.07 10.23
C HIS A 162 -7.61 4.10 9.29
N VAL A 163 -8.93 4.08 9.36
CA VAL A 163 -9.76 3.18 8.56
C VAL A 163 -10.17 3.88 7.26
N PRO A 164 -9.80 3.34 6.07
CA PRO A 164 -10.23 3.93 4.81
C PRO A 164 -11.75 3.77 4.63
N ASN A 165 -12.39 4.77 4.00
CA ASN A 165 -13.82 4.72 3.63
C ASN A 165 -14.08 3.79 2.46
N GLY A 166 -13.05 3.49 1.65
CA GLY A 166 -13.16 2.60 0.51
C GLY A 166 -11.88 2.46 -0.29
N TYR A 167 -11.99 1.75 -1.40
CA TYR A 167 -10.87 1.39 -2.25
C TYR A 167 -11.21 1.62 -3.72
N TRP A 168 -10.38 2.39 -4.41
CA TRP A 168 -10.36 2.45 -5.86
C TRP A 168 -9.43 1.36 -6.37
N LYS A 169 -9.91 0.46 -7.21
CA LYS A 169 -9.12 -0.60 -7.82
C LYS A 169 -9.14 -0.47 -9.33
N HIS A 170 -7.97 -0.25 -9.91
CA HIS A 170 -7.77 -0.04 -11.34
C HIS A 170 -7.00 -1.22 -11.91
N ILE A 171 -7.56 -1.91 -12.88
CA ILE A 171 -6.99 -3.08 -13.55
C ILE A 171 -6.70 -2.70 -14.99
N THR A 172 -5.44 -2.81 -15.41
CA THR A 172 -5.01 -2.54 -16.79
C THR A 172 -4.61 -3.86 -17.45
N PHE A 173 -5.27 -4.17 -18.55
CA PHE A 173 -5.01 -5.35 -19.37
C PHE A 173 -3.83 -5.13 -20.33
N PRO A 174 -3.20 -6.22 -20.87
CA PRO A 174 -2.07 -6.10 -21.80
C PRO A 174 -2.36 -5.30 -23.08
N ASN A 175 -3.62 -5.28 -23.52
CA ASN A 175 -4.07 -4.51 -24.69
C ASN A 175 -4.33 -3.02 -24.38
N GLY A 176 -4.10 -2.57 -23.15
CA GLY A 176 -4.32 -1.21 -22.67
C GLY A 176 -5.75 -0.93 -22.19
N ASN A 177 -6.70 -1.85 -22.34
CA ASN A 177 -8.02 -1.71 -21.76
C ASN A 177 -7.95 -1.64 -20.24
N LYS A 178 -8.92 -0.96 -19.63
CA LYS A 178 -8.99 -0.79 -18.17
C LYS A 178 -10.37 -1.13 -17.65
N GLU A 179 -10.39 -1.79 -16.49
CA GLU A 179 -11.56 -1.92 -15.65
C GLU A 179 -11.28 -1.24 -14.30
N CYS A 180 -12.24 -0.51 -13.80
CA CYS A 180 -12.10 0.28 -12.57
C CYS A 180 -13.27 0.00 -11.65
N PHE A 181 -12.96 -0.17 -10.36
CA PHE A 181 -13.95 -0.48 -9.34
C PHE A 181 -13.80 0.47 -8.17
N TYR A 182 -14.92 0.74 -7.49
CA TYR A 182 -14.91 1.38 -6.18
C TYR A 182 -15.68 0.52 -5.18
N PHE A 183 -14.98 0.08 -4.15
CA PHE A 183 -15.57 -0.69 -3.05
C PHE A 183 -15.64 0.19 -1.78
N PRO A 184 -16.84 0.53 -1.28
CA PRO A 184 -16.97 1.05 0.07
C PRO A 184 -16.43 0.04 1.07
N ASN A 185 -15.74 0.50 2.11
CA ASN A 185 -15.19 -0.37 3.16
C ASN A 185 -16.24 -0.80 4.18
N SER A 186 -17.25 -1.52 3.70
CA SER A 186 -18.42 -1.95 4.46
C SER A 186 -18.94 -3.31 3.95
N THR A 187 -20.05 -3.78 4.50
CA THR A 187 -20.71 -5.01 4.00
C THR A 187 -21.08 -4.86 2.53
N PRO A 188 -20.60 -5.74 1.63
CA PRO A 188 -21.04 -5.73 0.23
C PRO A 188 -22.55 -6.02 0.13
N THR A 189 -23.25 -5.28 -0.71
CA THR A 189 -24.68 -5.42 -0.97
C THR A 189 -25.00 -5.99 -2.34
N LYS A 190 -23.97 -6.21 -3.17
CA LYS A 190 -24.09 -6.65 -4.56
C LYS A 190 -22.87 -7.46 -4.99
N HIS A 191 -22.95 -8.10 -6.17
CA HIS A 191 -21.86 -8.85 -6.75
C HIS A 191 -20.67 -7.93 -7.07
N TRP A 192 -19.42 -8.47 -7.04
CA TRP A 192 -18.21 -7.66 -7.26
C TRP A 192 -18.24 -6.85 -8.56
N SER A 193 -18.80 -7.40 -9.65
CA SER A 193 -18.85 -6.73 -10.96
C SER A 193 -19.76 -5.49 -10.97
N GLU A 194 -20.71 -5.40 -10.07
CA GLU A 194 -21.60 -4.24 -9.95
C GLU A 194 -20.98 -3.03 -9.23
N TYR A 195 -19.73 -3.19 -8.73
CA TYR A 195 -18.91 -2.09 -8.20
C TYR A 195 -18.05 -1.43 -9.28
N GLU A 196 -18.20 -1.87 -10.54
CA GLU A 196 -17.52 -1.25 -11.66
C GLU A 196 -17.98 0.22 -11.84
N ILE A 197 -17.02 1.06 -12.18
CA ILE A 197 -17.19 2.49 -12.41
C ILE A 197 -16.44 2.89 -13.68
N VAL A 198 -16.81 4.05 -14.24
CA VAL A 198 -16.05 4.63 -15.36
C VAL A 198 -14.63 4.97 -14.89
N CYS A 199 -13.62 4.44 -15.59
CA CYS A 199 -12.23 4.75 -15.31
C CYS A 199 -11.96 6.25 -15.56
N GLN A 200 -11.99 7.03 -14.49
CA GLN A 200 -11.59 8.44 -14.56
C GLN A 200 -10.08 8.55 -14.42
N VAL A 201 -9.44 9.25 -15.33
CA VAL A 201 -8.05 9.71 -15.17
C VAL A 201 -8.07 10.86 -14.16
N ARG A 202 -8.22 10.55 -12.87
CA ARG A 202 -7.99 11.56 -11.84
C ARG A 202 -6.49 11.73 -11.69
N ARG A 203 -5.97 12.86 -12.17
CA ARG A 203 -4.69 13.38 -11.66
C ARG A 203 -4.89 13.53 -10.15
N ALA A 204 -4.07 12.85 -9.35
CA ALA A 204 -4.07 13.03 -7.91
C ALA A 204 -3.90 14.53 -7.62
N LYS A 205 -4.96 15.21 -7.20
CA LYS A 205 -4.82 16.49 -6.54
C LYS A 205 -4.31 16.16 -5.15
N THR A 206 -3.04 16.44 -4.91
CA THR A 206 -2.49 16.57 -3.57
C THR A 206 -3.40 17.52 -2.82
N ILE A 207 -4.15 17.02 -1.86
CA ILE A 207 -4.86 17.85 -0.90
C ILE A 207 -3.79 18.29 0.10
N ILE A 208 -3.41 19.56 -0.02
CA ILE A 208 -2.55 20.27 0.92
C ILE A 208 -3.33 20.54 2.21
#